data_d6dc97729ce09c0fea1079e6f8d37603
#
_entry.id   d6dc97729ce09c0fea1079e6f8d37603
#
_cell.length_a   1.000
_cell.length_b   1.000
_cell.length_c   1.000
_cell.angle_alpha   90.00
_cell.angle_beta   90.00
_cell.angle_gamma   90.00
#
_symmetry.space_group_name_H-M   'P 1'
#
loop_
_entity.id
_entity.type
_entity.pdbx_description
1 polymer ?
#
loop_
_entity_poly.entity_id
_entity_poly.type
_entity_poly.pdbx_seq_one_letter_code
_entity_poly.pdbx_strand_id
1 'polypeptide(L)'
;MDWRTDQLSERDIYKLLVNTVLPRPIALVTTCDAKGRFNAAPFSFFNVMGSEPPIVAIGIEANQNNLDGLKDTARNIAQSGEFVVNLVDEALVNAINVCAVDFSSDIDEISVAGLTMADSKQVRVPRIAESPVQLECRQHTTLLIGPNRHLVIGEVVHIH
;
A
#
# COMPACT_ATOMS: atom_id res chain seq x y z
N MET A 1 30.37 -11.30 -9.60
CA MET A 1 30.21 -9.94 -9.08
C MET A 1 29.34 -10.04 -7.85
N ASP A 2 29.79 -9.53 -6.72
CA ASP A 2 29.14 -9.60 -5.41
C ASP A 2 29.18 -8.23 -4.72
N TRP A 3 28.25 -7.98 -3.84
CA TRP A 3 28.17 -6.72 -3.08
C TRP A 3 27.81 -7.00 -1.63
N ARG A 4 28.55 -6.36 -0.73
CA ARG A 4 28.18 -6.31 0.69
C ARG A 4 27.27 -5.11 0.91
N THR A 5 26.12 -5.32 1.53
CA THR A 5 25.12 -4.25 1.74
C THR A 5 25.61 -3.13 2.65
N ASP A 6 26.53 -3.43 3.58
CA ASP A 6 27.15 -2.44 4.47
C ASP A 6 28.13 -1.48 3.77
N GLN A 7 28.46 -1.75 2.48
CA GLN A 7 29.35 -0.94 1.64
C GLN A 7 28.58 -0.17 0.55
N LEU A 8 27.26 -0.31 0.51
CA LEU A 8 26.40 0.33 -0.50
C LEU A 8 25.60 1.46 0.12
N SER A 9 25.26 2.47 -0.70
CA SER A 9 24.28 3.47 -0.31
C SER A 9 22.86 2.85 -0.26
N GLU A 10 21.97 3.43 0.55
CA GLU A 10 20.55 3.01 0.60
C GLU A 10 19.91 3.02 -0.79
N ARG A 11 20.23 4.01 -1.62
CA ARG A 11 19.75 4.13 -2.99
C ARG A 11 20.22 2.98 -3.89
N ASP A 12 21.48 2.53 -3.74
CA ASP A 12 22.01 1.43 -4.56
C ASP A 12 21.43 0.10 -4.11
N ILE A 13 21.29 -0.11 -2.79
CA ILE A 13 20.57 -1.28 -2.24
C ILE A 13 19.14 -1.33 -2.78
N TYR A 14 18.40 -0.21 -2.72
CA TYR A 14 17.06 -0.12 -3.26
C TYR A 14 17.02 -0.52 -4.74
N LYS A 15 17.90 0.06 -5.58
CA LYS A 15 17.97 -0.25 -7.02
C LYS A 15 18.28 -1.72 -7.27
N LEU A 16 19.21 -2.31 -6.54
CA LEU A 16 19.53 -3.72 -6.67
C LEU A 16 18.32 -4.59 -6.34
N LEU A 17 17.65 -4.36 -5.21
CA LEU A 17 16.50 -5.14 -4.78
C LEU A 17 15.34 -5.03 -5.78
N VAL A 18 14.98 -3.82 -6.22
CA VAL A 18 13.83 -3.64 -7.14
C VAL A 18 14.09 -4.14 -8.56
N ASN A 19 15.36 -4.28 -8.97
CA ASN A 19 15.70 -4.80 -10.28
C ASN A 19 16.06 -6.30 -10.29
N THR A 20 16.20 -6.92 -9.13
CA THR A 20 16.50 -8.36 -9.02
C THR A 20 15.31 -9.19 -8.58
N VAL A 21 14.43 -8.61 -7.74
CA VAL A 21 13.22 -9.31 -7.26
C VAL A 21 12.05 -8.95 -8.20
N LEU A 22 11.86 -9.75 -9.24
CA LEU A 22 10.84 -9.54 -10.28
C LEU A 22 10.17 -10.87 -10.65
N PRO A 23 8.90 -10.86 -11.07
CA PRO A 23 7.96 -9.73 -11.00
C PRO A 23 7.52 -9.43 -9.56
N ARG A 24 7.20 -8.17 -9.28
CA ARG A 24 6.55 -7.78 -8.03
C ARG A 24 5.08 -7.44 -8.31
N PRO A 25 4.12 -7.98 -7.57
CA PRO A 25 2.73 -7.54 -7.66
C PRO A 25 2.62 -6.10 -7.15
N ILE A 26 1.70 -5.33 -7.73
CA ILE A 26 1.37 -3.98 -7.28
C ILE A 26 0.06 -4.03 -6.49
N ALA A 27 0.10 -3.54 -5.26
CA ALA A 27 -1.07 -3.27 -4.44
C ALA A 27 -1.43 -1.79 -4.54
N LEU A 28 -2.54 -1.43 -5.16
CA LEU A 28 -3.15 -0.11 -4.98
C LEU A 28 -3.96 -0.17 -3.69
N VAL A 29 -3.43 0.42 -2.62
CA VAL A 29 -4.03 0.32 -1.28
C VAL A 29 -4.92 1.50 -1.03
N THR A 30 -6.22 1.26 -0.82
CA THR A 30 -7.15 2.28 -0.34
C THR A 30 -7.24 2.25 1.17
N THR A 31 -7.34 3.42 1.78
CA THR A 31 -7.47 3.65 3.23
C THR A 31 -8.40 4.82 3.51
N CYS A 32 -8.82 4.96 4.75
CA CYS A 32 -9.67 6.07 5.20
C CYS A 32 -9.08 6.70 6.47
N ASP A 33 -9.02 8.02 6.52
CA ASP A 33 -8.60 8.75 7.72
C ASP A 33 -9.75 8.89 8.74
N ALA A 34 -9.44 9.45 9.90
CA ALA A 34 -10.41 9.69 10.98
C ALA A 34 -11.52 10.71 10.60
N LYS A 35 -11.32 11.49 9.54
CA LYS A 35 -12.30 12.47 9.03
C LYS A 35 -13.16 11.90 7.88
N GLY A 36 -12.94 10.64 7.51
CA GLY A 36 -13.67 10.00 6.42
C GLY A 36 -13.12 10.33 5.02
N ARG A 37 -11.90 10.87 4.92
CA ARG A 37 -11.24 11.11 3.63
C ARG A 37 -10.53 9.84 3.19
N PHE A 38 -10.67 9.53 1.92
CA PHE A 38 -10.05 8.35 1.32
C PHE A 38 -8.69 8.69 0.71
N ASN A 39 -7.79 7.71 0.72
CA ASN A 39 -6.48 7.79 0.12
C ASN A 39 -6.22 6.52 -0.67
N ALA A 40 -5.55 6.63 -1.81
CA ALA A 40 -5.12 5.50 -2.63
C ALA A 40 -3.65 5.64 -3.00
N ALA A 41 -2.82 4.67 -2.62
CA ALA A 41 -1.39 4.70 -2.91
C ALA A 41 -0.89 3.32 -3.39
N PRO A 42 0.01 3.25 -4.40
CA PRO A 42 0.56 2.01 -4.90
C PRO A 42 1.78 1.55 -4.10
N PHE A 43 1.84 0.23 -3.85
CA PHE A 43 2.96 -0.42 -3.16
C PHE A 43 3.41 -1.65 -3.94
N SER A 44 4.72 -1.75 -4.23
CA SER A 44 5.33 -2.93 -4.86
C SER A 44 6.10 -3.81 -3.88
N PHE A 45 6.32 -3.36 -2.65
CA PHE A 45 6.77 -4.23 -1.56
C PHE A 45 5.57 -4.88 -0.91
N PHE A 46 4.92 -5.80 -1.64
CA PHE A 46 3.67 -6.44 -1.30
C PHE A 46 3.68 -7.90 -1.73
N ASN A 47 3.13 -8.78 -0.89
CA ASN A 47 2.80 -10.15 -1.31
C ASN A 47 1.82 -10.84 -0.35
N VAL A 48 1.30 -12.01 -0.77
CA VAL A 48 0.57 -12.96 0.07
C VAL A 48 1.58 -13.74 0.90
N MET A 49 1.33 -13.89 2.22
CA MET A 49 2.24 -14.55 3.17
C MET A 49 1.68 -15.86 3.74
N GLY A 50 0.39 -16.11 3.60
CA GLY A 50 -0.25 -17.32 4.11
C GLY A 50 -1.70 -17.42 3.69
N SER A 51 -2.24 -18.64 3.79
CA SER A 51 -3.63 -18.95 3.48
C SER A 51 -4.46 -19.34 4.71
N GLU A 52 -3.81 -19.65 5.82
CA GLU A 52 -4.48 -19.99 7.09
C GLU A 52 -3.66 -19.44 8.27
N PRO A 53 -4.04 -18.26 8.79
CA PRO A 53 -5.01 -17.31 8.23
C PRO A 53 -4.55 -16.72 6.89
N PRO A 54 -5.49 -16.18 6.07
CA PRO A 54 -5.16 -15.55 4.78
C PRO A 54 -4.48 -14.20 5.03
N ILE A 55 -3.16 -14.15 4.90
CA ILE A 55 -2.32 -13.01 5.28
C ILE A 55 -1.65 -12.38 4.06
N VAL A 56 -1.70 -11.06 4.01
CA VAL A 56 -0.90 -10.22 3.11
C VAL A 56 0.08 -9.35 3.91
N ALA A 57 1.20 -9.00 3.30
CA ALA A 57 2.18 -8.08 3.87
C ALA A 57 2.49 -6.93 2.92
N ILE A 58 2.61 -5.71 3.48
CA ILE A 58 2.94 -4.49 2.74
C ILE A 58 4.08 -3.77 3.46
N GLY A 59 5.16 -3.51 2.74
CA GLY A 59 6.27 -2.69 3.21
C GLY A 59 6.02 -1.22 2.87
N ILE A 60 5.75 -0.38 3.88
CA ILE A 60 5.49 1.05 3.72
C ILE A 60 6.69 1.83 4.25
N GLU A 61 7.28 2.66 3.41
CA GLU A 61 8.38 3.54 3.78
C GLU A 61 7.87 4.77 4.56
N ALA A 62 8.67 5.25 5.51
CA ALA A 62 8.39 6.49 6.20
C ALA A 62 8.39 7.68 5.22
N ASN A 63 7.60 8.71 5.53
CA ASN A 63 7.64 9.99 4.81
C ASN A 63 8.26 11.04 5.74
N GLN A 64 9.53 11.38 5.50
CA GLN A 64 10.27 12.34 6.32
C GLN A 64 9.72 13.78 6.22
N ASN A 65 8.87 14.07 5.23
CA ASN A 65 8.22 15.38 5.08
C ASN A 65 7.01 15.53 6.02
N ASN A 66 6.49 14.44 6.58
CA ASN A 66 5.39 14.45 7.52
C ASN A 66 5.91 14.58 8.97
N LEU A 67 5.22 15.35 9.82
CA LEU A 67 5.61 15.60 11.21
C LEU A 67 5.73 14.31 12.05
N ASP A 68 4.93 13.31 11.75
CA ASP A 68 4.93 12.00 12.41
C ASP A 68 5.79 10.94 11.68
N GLY A 69 6.42 11.32 10.57
CA GLY A 69 7.23 10.42 9.75
C GLY A 69 6.44 9.35 8.99
N LEU A 70 5.10 9.40 8.99
CA LEU A 70 4.27 8.37 8.36
C LEU A 70 3.77 8.82 6.99
N LYS A 71 3.68 7.89 6.05
CA LYS A 71 2.80 8.05 4.89
C LYS A 71 1.34 7.95 5.34
N ASP A 72 0.44 8.63 4.62
CA ASP A 72 -0.99 8.64 4.94
C ASP A 72 -1.58 7.24 5.03
N THR A 73 -1.21 6.33 4.12
CA THR A 73 -1.62 4.92 4.18
C THR A 73 -1.26 4.25 5.50
N ALA A 74 -0.02 4.40 5.98
CA ALA A 74 0.41 3.79 7.24
C ALA A 74 -0.32 4.37 8.44
N ARG A 75 -0.51 5.71 8.45
CA ARG A 75 -1.27 6.43 9.48
C ARG A 75 -2.73 5.98 9.53
N ASN A 76 -3.38 5.93 8.37
CA ASN A 76 -4.79 5.56 8.26
C ASN A 76 -5.02 4.10 8.70
N ILE A 77 -4.15 3.17 8.30
CA ILE A 77 -4.22 1.78 8.75
C ILE A 77 -4.05 1.68 10.27
N ALA A 78 -3.06 2.38 10.84
CA ALA A 78 -2.84 2.37 12.27
C ALA A 78 -4.03 2.92 13.08
N GLN A 79 -4.79 3.86 12.51
CA GLN A 79 -5.96 4.48 13.15
C GLN A 79 -7.24 3.68 12.95
N SER A 80 -7.49 3.18 11.75
CA SER A 80 -8.75 2.50 11.40
C SER A 80 -8.71 1.00 11.60
N GLY A 81 -7.53 0.39 11.50
CA GLY A 81 -7.36 -1.07 11.47
C GLY A 81 -7.85 -1.72 10.17
N GLU A 82 -8.20 -0.94 9.14
CA GLU A 82 -8.84 -1.43 7.92
C GLU A 82 -8.17 -0.85 6.66
N PHE A 83 -8.10 -1.66 5.61
CA PHE A 83 -7.64 -1.24 4.28
C PHE A 83 -8.14 -2.20 3.21
N VAL A 84 -8.07 -1.77 1.94
CA VAL A 84 -8.34 -2.66 0.80
C VAL A 84 -7.12 -2.68 -0.12
N VAL A 85 -6.71 -3.87 -0.51
CA VAL A 85 -5.72 -4.08 -1.57
C VAL A 85 -6.47 -4.28 -2.87
N ASN A 86 -6.30 -3.35 -3.80
CA ASN A 86 -6.84 -3.45 -5.15
C ASN A 86 -5.69 -3.90 -6.07
N LEU A 87 -5.79 -5.11 -6.64
CA LEU A 87 -4.78 -5.62 -7.57
C LEU A 87 -4.83 -4.84 -8.88
N VAL A 88 -3.69 -4.73 -9.50
CA VAL A 88 -3.48 -3.84 -10.63
C VAL A 88 -3.18 -4.64 -11.89
N ASP A 89 -3.90 -4.33 -12.96
CA ASP A 89 -3.63 -4.80 -14.32
C ASP A 89 -3.11 -3.67 -15.23
N GLU A 90 -2.90 -3.98 -16.50
CA GLU A 90 -2.39 -3.02 -17.48
C GLU A 90 -3.34 -1.83 -17.70
N ALA A 91 -4.65 -2.04 -17.57
CA ALA A 91 -5.65 -0.98 -17.78
C ALA A 91 -5.52 0.14 -16.70
N LEU A 92 -5.07 -0.21 -15.51
CA LEU A 92 -4.91 0.72 -14.38
C LEU A 92 -3.57 1.46 -14.35
N VAL A 93 -2.61 1.18 -15.24
CA VAL A 93 -1.25 1.74 -15.20
C VAL A 93 -1.23 3.26 -15.14
N ASN A 94 -2.05 3.96 -15.94
CA ASN A 94 -2.08 5.42 -15.94
C ASN A 94 -2.65 5.98 -14.63
N ALA A 95 -3.72 5.40 -14.11
CA ALA A 95 -4.33 5.81 -12.85
C ALA A 95 -3.39 5.60 -11.66
N ILE A 96 -2.64 4.48 -11.64
CA ILE A 96 -1.65 4.21 -10.60
C ILE A 96 -0.52 5.21 -10.60
N ASN A 97 -0.04 5.62 -11.78
CA ASN A 97 1.00 6.63 -11.88
C ASN A 97 0.54 7.98 -11.29
N VAL A 98 -0.75 8.30 -11.40
CA VAL A 98 -1.34 9.47 -10.71
C VAL A 98 -1.34 9.24 -9.19
N CYS A 99 -1.83 8.10 -8.71
CA CYS A 99 -1.83 7.77 -7.27
C CYS A 99 -0.42 7.62 -6.67
N ALA A 100 0.62 7.50 -7.49
CA ALA A 100 2.02 7.46 -7.04
C ALA A 100 2.63 8.84 -6.77
N VAL A 101 1.94 9.92 -7.15
CA VAL A 101 2.38 11.29 -6.88
C VAL A 101 2.17 11.61 -5.39
N ASP A 102 3.13 12.26 -4.78
CA ASP A 102 3.05 12.67 -3.37
C ASP A 102 2.20 13.96 -3.28
N PHE A 103 0.88 13.79 -3.26
CA PHE A 103 -0.07 14.88 -3.09
C PHE A 103 -0.16 15.35 -1.64
N SER A 104 -0.66 16.56 -1.43
CA SER A 104 -1.05 16.99 -0.08
C SER A 104 -2.29 16.23 0.39
N SER A 105 -2.41 15.98 1.69
CA SER A 105 -3.47 15.15 2.31
C SER A 105 -4.91 15.66 2.14
N ASP A 106 -5.11 16.82 1.52
CA ASP A 106 -6.41 17.40 1.16
C ASP A 106 -6.84 17.08 -0.28
N ILE A 107 -5.98 16.45 -1.07
CA ILE A 107 -6.27 16.03 -2.44
C ILE A 107 -6.78 14.58 -2.44
N ASP A 108 -7.88 14.36 -3.15
CA ASP A 108 -8.44 13.03 -3.38
C ASP A 108 -7.78 12.41 -4.63
N GLU A 109 -6.76 11.57 -4.41
CA GLU A 109 -6.02 10.90 -5.47
C GLU A 109 -6.93 10.02 -6.35
N ILE A 110 -7.98 9.43 -5.76
CA ILE A 110 -8.93 8.55 -6.46
C ILE A 110 -9.67 9.35 -7.54
N SER A 111 -10.21 10.52 -7.15
CA SER A 111 -10.88 11.40 -8.10
C SER A 111 -9.94 11.96 -9.17
N VAL A 112 -8.72 12.36 -8.80
CA VAL A 112 -7.70 12.88 -9.75
C VAL A 112 -7.27 11.81 -10.72
N ALA A 113 -7.16 10.55 -10.28
CA ALA A 113 -6.84 9.41 -11.12
C ALA A 113 -8.01 8.93 -12.01
N GLY A 114 -9.20 9.49 -11.84
CA GLY A 114 -10.40 9.08 -12.57
C GLY A 114 -10.91 7.69 -12.19
N LEU A 115 -10.63 7.24 -10.97
CA LEU A 115 -11.05 5.95 -10.44
C LEU A 115 -12.41 6.05 -9.75
N THR A 116 -13.15 4.95 -9.76
CA THR A 116 -14.48 4.83 -9.14
C THR A 116 -14.41 4.02 -7.85
N MET A 117 -14.92 4.58 -6.77
CA MET A 117 -15.07 3.85 -5.51
C MET A 117 -16.30 2.94 -5.57
N ALA A 118 -16.17 1.74 -5.00
CA ALA A 118 -17.27 0.80 -4.78
C ALA A 118 -17.29 0.34 -3.32
N ASP A 119 -18.48 0.08 -2.79
CA ASP A 119 -18.64 -0.32 -1.40
C ASP A 119 -17.99 -1.67 -1.10
N SER A 120 -17.29 -1.75 0.02
CA SER A 120 -16.81 -2.98 0.61
C SER A 120 -17.90 -3.73 1.38
N LYS A 121 -17.64 -4.99 1.72
CA LYS A 121 -18.60 -5.87 2.42
C LYS A 121 -18.28 -6.05 3.90
N GLN A 122 -17.01 -6.06 4.27
CA GLN A 122 -16.52 -6.39 5.61
C GLN A 122 -15.76 -5.25 6.28
N VAL A 123 -15.29 -4.25 5.51
CA VAL A 123 -14.56 -3.09 6.00
C VAL A 123 -15.26 -1.80 5.54
N ARG A 124 -14.95 -0.67 6.19
CA ARG A 124 -15.52 0.63 5.85
C ARG A 124 -14.80 1.34 4.71
N VAL A 125 -13.56 0.91 4.43
CA VAL A 125 -12.74 1.45 3.36
C VAL A 125 -13.27 0.98 2.01
N PRO A 126 -13.53 1.87 1.03
CA PRO A 126 -14.00 1.47 -0.29
C PRO A 126 -12.91 0.78 -1.10
N ARG A 127 -13.34 -0.05 -2.01
CA ARG A 127 -12.52 -0.67 -3.05
C ARG A 127 -12.56 0.14 -4.35
N ILE A 128 -11.63 -0.10 -5.25
CA ILE A 128 -11.60 0.49 -6.59
C ILE A 128 -12.36 -0.43 -7.56
N ALA A 129 -13.42 0.09 -8.20
CA ALA A 129 -14.32 -0.71 -9.04
C ALA A 129 -13.61 -1.29 -10.28
N GLU A 130 -12.64 -0.57 -10.84
CA GLU A 130 -11.89 -0.96 -12.02
C GLU A 130 -10.84 -2.05 -11.76
N SER A 131 -10.50 -2.30 -10.50
CA SER A 131 -9.54 -3.36 -10.15
C SER A 131 -10.11 -4.75 -10.42
N PRO A 132 -9.34 -5.66 -11.04
CA PRO A 132 -9.82 -7.01 -11.36
C PRO A 132 -10.04 -7.90 -10.13
N VAL A 133 -9.34 -7.62 -9.03
CA VAL A 133 -9.48 -8.33 -7.75
C VAL A 133 -9.26 -7.36 -6.60
N GLN A 134 -10.14 -7.37 -5.60
CA GLN A 134 -9.98 -6.57 -4.39
C GLN A 134 -9.98 -7.46 -3.15
N LEU A 135 -9.04 -7.18 -2.24
CA LEU A 135 -8.88 -7.90 -0.98
C LEU A 135 -9.21 -6.92 0.16
N GLU A 136 -10.33 -7.13 0.83
CA GLU A 136 -10.66 -6.37 2.04
C GLU A 136 -9.85 -6.92 3.21
N CYS A 137 -9.13 -6.05 3.90
CA CYS A 137 -8.17 -6.45 4.91
C CYS A 137 -8.43 -5.76 6.25
N ARG A 138 -8.20 -6.51 7.33
CA ARG A 138 -8.03 -5.97 8.68
C ARG A 138 -6.57 -6.06 9.08
N GLN A 139 -6.07 -5.00 9.70
CA GLN A 139 -4.71 -5.01 10.24
C GLN A 139 -4.59 -6.09 11.32
N HIS A 140 -3.68 -7.04 11.10
CA HIS A 140 -3.31 -8.03 12.10
C HIS A 140 -2.24 -7.47 13.05
N THR A 141 -1.18 -6.91 12.48
CA THR A 141 -0.09 -6.24 13.21
C THR A 141 0.71 -5.34 12.29
N THR A 142 1.49 -4.43 12.88
CA THR A 142 2.50 -3.66 12.15
C THR A 142 3.81 -3.74 12.90
N LEU A 143 4.87 -4.09 12.20
CA LEU A 143 6.24 -4.11 12.71
C LEU A 143 7.00 -2.89 12.19
N LEU A 144 7.62 -2.15 13.11
CA LEU A 144 8.58 -1.11 12.75
C LEU A 144 9.96 -1.76 12.58
N ILE A 145 10.50 -1.70 11.36
CA ILE A 145 11.80 -2.28 11.02
C ILE A 145 12.77 -1.15 10.71
N GLY A 146 13.77 -1.00 11.59
CA GLY A 146 14.66 0.16 11.52
C GLY A 146 13.90 1.48 11.73
N PRO A 147 14.49 2.62 11.36
CA PRO A 147 13.85 3.92 11.60
C PRO A 147 12.74 4.27 10.59
N ASN A 148 12.71 3.62 9.41
CA ASN A 148 11.99 4.15 8.26
C ASN A 148 11.06 3.14 7.57
N ARG A 149 10.81 1.94 8.12
CA ARG A 149 10.01 0.92 7.44
C ARG A 149 8.92 0.34 8.33
N HIS A 150 7.67 0.48 7.90
CA HIS A 150 6.52 -0.19 8.50
C HIS A 150 6.19 -1.43 7.65
N LEU A 151 6.25 -2.61 8.25
CA LEU A 151 5.74 -3.83 7.66
C LEU A 151 4.34 -4.07 8.22
N VAL A 152 3.33 -3.74 7.44
CA VAL A 152 1.91 -3.96 7.77
C VAL A 152 1.55 -5.39 7.39
N ILE A 153 1.04 -6.14 8.35
CA ILE A 153 0.47 -7.47 8.14
C ILE A 153 -1.05 -7.35 8.26
N GLY A 154 -1.76 -7.74 7.19
CA GLY A 154 -3.22 -7.71 7.14
C GLY A 154 -3.82 -9.08 6.91
N GLU A 155 -4.91 -9.38 7.60
CA GLU A 155 -5.74 -10.55 7.34
C GLU A 155 -6.79 -10.19 6.28
N VAL A 156 -6.87 -11.00 5.22
CA VAL A 156 -7.87 -10.85 4.17
C VAL A 156 -9.19 -11.40 4.68
N VAL A 157 -10.20 -10.54 4.82
CA VAL A 157 -11.52 -10.90 5.37
C VAL A 157 -12.59 -11.04 4.29
N HIS A 158 -12.35 -10.53 3.07
CA HIS A 158 -13.23 -10.71 1.91
C HIS A 158 -12.45 -10.54 0.60
N ILE A 159 -12.87 -11.25 -0.44
CA ILE A 159 -12.28 -11.21 -1.79
C ILE A 159 -13.41 -10.95 -2.79
N HIS A 160 -13.22 -9.94 -3.64
CA HIS A 160 -14.06 -9.65 -4.79
C HIS A 160 -13.42 -10.05 -6.09
#